data_8db7d1068e9df89492044f1209984328
#
_entry.id   8db7d1068e9df89492044f1209984328
#
_cell.length_a   1.000
_cell.length_b   1.000
_cell.length_c   1.000
_cell.angle_alpha   90.00
_cell.angle_beta   90.00
_cell.angle_gamma   90.00
#
_symmetry.space_group_name_H-M   'P 1'
#
loop_
_entity.id
_entity.type
_entity.pdbx_description
1 polymer ?
#
loop_
_entity_poly.entity_id
_entity_poly.type
_entity_poly.pdbx_seq_one_letter_code
_entity_poly.pdbx_strand_id
1 'polypeptide(L)'
;MSRTFRTFSQSIISPVLTTSLYFIVFGSAIGSRIEDIDGTAYSSFIIPGLIMLTVLSQSISNASFGIFFPKFSGTIYEILSAPISPFEITTGFVSAAATKSVIVGAIILLTSTFFVDLNIRHPIWMFFLLILISITFSLFGFIIGIWANDFQKIQLIPTFIITPLTFLGGSFYSIDMLPEIWQKISYFNPIVYLISAFRWSFYEHSDISIVISLTTIVGFLILCLTAIYFIFKLGYKIKV
;
A
#
# COMPACT_ATOMS: atom_id res chain seq x y z
N MET A 1 12.89 -10.35 23.84
CA MET A 1 13.40 -10.68 22.49
C MET A 1 12.55 -11.69 21.71
N SER A 2 12.04 -12.78 22.28
CA SER A 2 11.26 -13.78 21.53
C SER A 2 9.89 -13.31 20.98
N ARG A 3 9.17 -12.40 21.63
CA ARG A 3 7.90 -11.85 21.14
C ARG A 3 8.06 -10.97 19.91
N THR A 4 9.05 -10.09 19.91
CA THR A 4 9.32 -9.18 18.77
C THR A 4 9.73 -9.97 17.52
N PHE A 5 10.54 -11.02 17.69
CA PHE A 5 10.93 -11.89 16.58
C PHE A 5 9.75 -12.69 16.00
N ARG A 6 8.82 -13.17 16.83
CA ARG A 6 7.63 -13.89 16.38
C ARG A 6 6.68 -12.99 15.59
N THR A 7 6.43 -11.77 16.09
CA THR A 7 5.54 -10.82 15.40
C THR A 7 6.17 -10.31 14.11
N PHE A 8 7.50 -10.12 14.07
CA PHE A 8 8.23 -9.69 12.89
C PHE A 8 8.23 -10.78 11.81
N SER A 9 8.51 -12.04 12.17
CA SER A 9 8.50 -13.15 11.23
C SER A 9 7.11 -13.39 10.62
N GLN A 10 6.04 -13.38 11.41
CA GLN A 10 4.67 -13.53 10.89
C GLN A 10 4.28 -12.39 9.94
N SER A 11 4.69 -11.16 10.25
CA SER A 11 4.36 -10.00 9.43
C SER A 11 5.11 -9.95 8.09
N ILE A 12 6.21 -10.68 7.96
CA ILE A 12 7.01 -10.75 6.72
C ILE A 12 6.75 -12.06 5.98
N ILE A 13 6.79 -13.19 6.69
CA ILE A 13 6.68 -14.51 6.04
C ILE A 13 5.33 -14.68 5.35
N SER A 14 4.23 -14.29 6.00
CA SER A 14 2.90 -14.45 5.41
C SER A 14 2.72 -13.67 4.08
N PRO A 15 3.01 -12.36 3.99
CA PRO A 15 2.95 -11.63 2.73
C PRO A 15 3.88 -12.21 1.65
N VAL A 16 5.11 -12.58 2.02
CA VAL A 16 6.09 -13.14 1.07
C VAL A 16 5.61 -14.48 0.52
N LEU A 17 5.13 -15.39 1.37
CA LEU A 17 4.58 -16.67 0.92
C LEU A 17 3.37 -16.47 0.01
N THR A 18 2.43 -15.60 0.39
CA THR A 18 1.23 -15.32 -0.42
C THR A 18 1.63 -14.76 -1.78
N THR A 19 2.54 -13.81 -1.83
CA THR A 19 2.99 -13.21 -3.09
C THR A 19 3.78 -14.21 -3.94
N SER A 20 4.61 -15.05 -3.31
CA SER A 20 5.31 -16.13 -4.03
C SER A 20 4.33 -17.14 -4.67
N LEU A 21 3.25 -17.48 -3.96
CA LEU A 21 2.19 -18.32 -4.53
C LEU A 21 1.48 -17.63 -5.70
N TYR A 22 1.25 -16.32 -5.62
CA TYR A 22 0.72 -15.56 -6.76
C TYR A 22 1.69 -15.60 -7.95
N PHE A 23 3.00 -15.46 -7.76
CA PHE A 23 3.97 -15.59 -8.85
C PHE A 23 3.94 -16.97 -9.49
N ILE A 24 3.86 -18.04 -8.69
CA ILE A 24 3.78 -19.40 -9.22
C ILE A 24 2.48 -19.60 -10.00
N VAL A 25 1.34 -19.22 -9.43
CA VAL A 25 0.03 -19.48 -10.06
C VAL A 25 -0.16 -18.60 -11.29
N PHE A 26 0.01 -17.29 -11.16
CA PHE A 26 -0.23 -16.35 -12.27
C PHE A 26 0.91 -16.36 -13.27
N GLY A 27 2.16 -16.43 -12.84
CA GLY A 27 3.32 -16.48 -13.72
C GLY A 27 3.40 -17.76 -14.54
N SER A 28 3.14 -18.94 -13.95
CA SER A 28 3.21 -20.20 -14.67
C SER A 28 1.91 -20.60 -15.37
N ALA A 29 0.76 -20.50 -14.69
CA ALA A 29 -0.51 -21.00 -15.24
C ALA A 29 -1.11 -20.03 -16.27
N ILE A 30 -1.02 -18.72 -16.05
CA ILE A 30 -1.56 -17.70 -16.94
C ILE A 30 -0.49 -17.20 -17.90
N GLY A 31 0.75 -17.00 -17.43
CA GLY A 31 1.86 -16.56 -18.25
C GLY A 31 2.23 -17.52 -19.38
N SER A 32 1.87 -18.81 -19.25
CA SER A 32 2.01 -19.78 -20.35
C SER A 32 0.99 -19.58 -21.48
N ARG A 33 -0.07 -18.78 -21.27
CA ARG A 33 -1.15 -18.52 -22.23
C ARG A 33 -1.17 -17.08 -22.74
N ILE A 34 -0.61 -16.17 -21.98
CA ILE A 34 -0.45 -14.76 -22.34
C ILE A 34 1.04 -14.52 -22.51
N GLU A 35 1.48 -14.33 -23.73
CA GLU A 35 2.91 -14.19 -24.03
C GLU A 35 3.45 -12.87 -23.48
N ASP A 36 2.88 -11.74 -23.93
CA ASP A 36 3.33 -10.40 -23.56
C ASP A 36 2.17 -9.42 -23.35
N ILE A 37 2.36 -8.46 -22.44
CA ILE A 37 1.54 -7.26 -22.31
C ILE A 37 2.44 -6.06 -22.53
N ASP A 38 2.16 -5.25 -23.55
CA ASP A 38 2.93 -4.06 -23.93
C ASP A 38 4.45 -4.33 -24.07
N GLY A 39 4.81 -5.49 -24.65
CA GLY A 39 6.19 -5.91 -24.84
C GLY A 39 6.91 -6.37 -23.57
N THR A 40 6.16 -6.58 -22.48
CA THR A 40 6.68 -7.13 -21.22
C THR A 40 6.07 -8.50 -20.95
N ALA A 41 6.90 -9.49 -20.65
CA ALA A 41 6.42 -10.82 -20.30
C ALA A 41 5.41 -10.74 -19.14
N TYR A 42 4.29 -11.47 -19.23
CA TYR A 42 3.21 -11.41 -18.25
C TYR A 42 3.68 -11.60 -16.81
N SER A 43 4.59 -12.54 -16.59
CA SER A 43 5.17 -12.81 -15.26
C SER A 43 5.91 -11.60 -14.67
N SER A 44 6.58 -10.81 -15.51
CA SER A 44 7.23 -9.55 -15.10
C SER A 44 6.20 -8.45 -14.87
N PHE A 45 5.20 -8.35 -15.75
CA PHE A 45 4.17 -7.31 -15.73
C PHE A 45 3.38 -7.27 -14.41
N ILE A 46 3.10 -8.42 -13.79
CA ILE A 46 2.30 -8.50 -12.55
C ILE A 46 3.08 -8.10 -11.28
N ILE A 47 4.43 -8.05 -11.33
CA ILE A 47 5.27 -7.81 -10.16
C ILE A 47 4.96 -6.48 -9.47
N PRO A 48 4.94 -5.33 -10.17
CA PRO A 48 4.61 -4.05 -9.56
C PRO A 48 3.22 -4.05 -8.90
N GLY A 49 2.23 -4.67 -9.55
CA GLY A 49 0.87 -4.81 -9.03
C GLY A 49 0.81 -5.63 -7.73
N LEU A 50 1.52 -6.75 -7.67
CA LEU A 50 1.58 -7.61 -6.48
C LEU A 50 2.29 -6.94 -5.31
N ILE A 51 3.38 -6.20 -5.58
CA ILE A 51 4.06 -5.40 -4.57
C ILE A 51 3.09 -4.36 -4.02
N MET A 52 2.39 -3.62 -4.89
CA MET A 52 1.43 -2.60 -4.46
C MET A 52 0.27 -3.19 -3.67
N LEU A 53 -0.33 -4.32 -4.08
CA LEU A 53 -1.38 -5.01 -3.35
C LEU A 53 -0.97 -5.27 -1.89
N THR A 54 0.24 -5.74 -1.70
CA THR A 54 0.76 -6.05 -0.36
C THR A 54 1.14 -4.80 0.41
N VAL A 55 1.84 -3.86 -0.20
CA VAL A 55 2.31 -2.62 0.44
C VAL A 55 1.14 -1.76 0.90
N LEU A 56 0.10 -1.58 0.07
CA LEU A 56 -1.10 -0.83 0.43
C LEU A 56 -1.82 -1.45 1.64
N SER A 57 -2.07 -2.76 1.59
CA SER A 57 -2.72 -3.48 2.68
C SER A 57 -1.90 -3.42 3.98
N GLN A 58 -0.59 -3.61 3.90
CA GLN A 58 0.32 -3.55 5.06
C GLN A 58 0.43 -2.14 5.64
N SER A 59 0.55 -1.12 4.80
CA SER A 59 0.63 0.29 5.25
C SER A 59 -0.60 0.68 6.05
N ILE A 60 -1.79 0.38 5.51
CA ILE A 60 -3.06 0.68 6.18
C ILE A 60 -3.21 -0.12 7.47
N SER A 61 -3.02 -1.44 7.40
CA SER A 61 -3.23 -2.32 8.57
C SER A 61 -2.26 -2.01 9.71
N ASN A 62 -0.97 -1.80 9.42
CA ASN A 62 0.01 -1.50 10.47
C ASN A 62 -0.25 -0.12 11.10
N ALA A 63 -0.57 0.91 10.32
CA ALA A 63 -0.83 2.24 10.84
C ALA A 63 -2.15 2.30 11.62
N SER A 64 -3.22 1.70 11.10
CA SER A 64 -4.52 1.68 11.77
C SER A 64 -4.47 0.90 13.08
N PHE A 65 -3.85 -0.27 13.10
CA PHE A 65 -3.67 -1.03 14.34
C PHE A 65 -2.75 -0.29 15.31
N GLY A 66 -1.70 0.36 14.81
CA GLY A 66 -0.74 1.09 15.62
C GLY A 66 -1.38 2.15 16.51
N ILE A 67 -2.27 2.99 15.97
CA ILE A 67 -2.97 4.03 16.74
C ILE A 67 -4.21 3.51 17.47
N PHE A 68 -4.91 2.52 16.88
CA PHE A 68 -6.12 1.97 17.51
C PHE A 68 -5.81 1.21 18.79
N PHE A 69 -4.72 0.45 18.84
CA PHE A 69 -4.39 -0.36 20.03
C PHE A 69 -4.15 0.49 21.29
N PRO A 70 -3.35 1.57 21.27
CA PRO A 70 -3.26 2.52 22.38
C PRO A 70 -4.60 3.15 22.76
N LYS A 71 -5.45 3.46 21.77
CA LYS A 71 -6.78 3.99 22.01
C LYS A 71 -7.67 2.96 22.73
N PHE A 72 -7.65 1.71 22.29
CA PHE A 72 -8.42 0.62 22.88
C PHE A 72 -7.95 0.27 24.30
N SER A 73 -6.65 0.28 24.57
CA SER A 73 -6.06 -0.01 25.88
C SER A 73 -6.09 1.18 26.85
N GLY A 74 -6.48 2.37 26.40
CA GLY A 74 -6.43 3.59 27.20
C GLY A 74 -5.05 4.27 27.27
N THR A 75 -3.98 3.63 26.79
CA THR A 75 -2.61 4.17 26.81
C THR A 75 -2.48 5.45 25.96
N ILE A 76 -3.44 5.70 25.08
CA ILE A 76 -3.49 6.94 24.27
C ILE A 76 -3.51 8.20 25.14
N TYR A 77 -4.08 8.15 26.34
CA TYR A 77 -4.14 9.30 27.26
C TYR A 77 -2.75 9.65 27.80
N GLU A 78 -1.88 8.67 28.00
CA GLU A 78 -0.49 8.90 28.41
C GLU A 78 0.28 9.62 27.28
N ILE A 79 0.05 9.20 26.03
CA ILE A 79 0.66 9.82 24.85
C ILE A 79 0.16 11.27 24.68
N LEU A 80 -1.14 11.51 24.87
CA LEU A 80 -1.75 12.84 24.72
C LEU A 80 -1.42 13.78 25.88
N SER A 81 -1.08 13.27 27.06
CA SER A 81 -0.65 14.08 28.21
C SER A 81 0.84 14.43 28.20
N ALA A 82 1.63 13.73 27.37
CA ALA A 82 3.04 14.07 27.16
C ALA A 82 3.17 15.40 26.42
N PRO A 83 4.26 16.17 26.64
CA PRO A 83 4.52 17.44 25.95
C PRO A 83 5.01 17.22 24.51
N ILE A 84 4.22 16.50 23.71
CA ILE A 84 4.50 16.19 22.30
C ILE A 84 3.41 16.74 21.41
N SER A 85 3.81 17.20 20.21
CA SER A 85 2.89 17.77 19.25
C SER A 85 2.09 16.69 18.49
N PRO A 86 0.88 17.02 18.00
CA PRO A 86 0.12 16.12 17.11
C PRO A 86 0.92 15.64 15.89
N PHE A 87 1.81 16.47 15.40
CA PHE A 87 2.69 16.13 14.28
C PHE A 87 3.69 15.02 14.68
N GLU A 88 4.30 15.12 15.86
CA GLU A 88 5.23 14.10 16.37
C GLU A 88 4.52 12.76 16.61
N ILE A 89 3.30 12.80 17.17
CA ILE A 89 2.48 11.60 17.33
C ILE A 89 2.23 10.95 15.97
N THR A 90 1.74 11.72 15.01
CA THR A 90 1.40 11.22 13.66
C THR A 90 2.64 10.66 12.97
N THR A 91 3.75 11.39 12.97
CA THR A 91 4.99 10.95 12.31
C THR A 91 5.56 9.69 12.96
N GLY A 92 5.47 9.53 14.28
CA GLY A 92 5.92 8.33 14.97
C GLY A 92 5.17 7.07 14.52
N PHE A 93 3.84 7.10 14.51
CA PHE A 93 3.04 5.95 14.09
C PHE A 93 3.12 5.68 12.58
N VAL A 94 3.06 6.73 11.77
CA VAL A 94 3.09 6.64 10.31
C VAL A 94 4.46 6.16 9.81
N SER A 95 5.56 6.70 10.33
CA SER A 95 6.90 6.28 9.92
C SER A 95 7.17 4.82 10.29
N ALA A 96 6.75 4.37 11.48
CA ALA A 96 6.90 2.97 11.88
C ALA A 96 6.13 2.02 10.94
N ALA A 97 4.88 2.36 10.57
CA ALA A 97 4.07 1.57 9.66
C ALA A 97 4.62 1.60 8.23
N ALA A 98 4.99 2.78 7.72
CA ALA A 98 5.57 2.94 6.39
C ALA A 98 6.89 2.19 6.24
N THR A 99 7.80 2.32 7.21
CA THR A 99 9.08 1.59 7.20
C THR A 99 8.86 0.07 7.12
N LYS A 100 7.93 -0.46 7.92
CA LYS A 100 7.60 -1.89 7.88
C LYS A 100 7.05 -2.30 6.51
N SER A 101 6.19 -1.49 5.91
CA SER A 101 5.61 -1.77 4.59
C SER A 101 6.65 -1.68 3.47
N VAL A 102 7.56 -0.71 3.53
CA VAL A 102 8.69 -0.59 2.60
C VAL A 102 9.61 -1.82 2.68
N ILE A 103 9.91 -2.29 3.90
CA ILE A 103 10.73 -3.51 4.10
C ILE A 103 10.02 -4.72 3.47
N VAL A 104 8.72 -4.89 3.71
CA VAL A 104 7.96 -5.99 3.11
C VAL A 104 7.96 -5.89 1.59
N GLY A 105 7.73 -4.70 1.02
CA GLY A 105 7.77 -4.46 -0.41
C GLY A 105 9.15 -4.77 -1.02
N ALA A 106 10.22 -4.36 -0.35
CA ALA A 106 11.59 -4.65 -0.77
C ALA A 106 11.91 -6.17 -0.71
N ILE A 107 11.44 -6.88 0.31
CA ILE A 107 11.60 -8.34 0.40
C ILE A 107 10.83 -9.04 -0.72
N ILE A 108 9.60 -8.59 -1.04
CA ILE A 108 8.83 -9.14 -2.15
C ILE A 108 9.55 -8.89 -3.47
N LEU A 109 10.09 -7.68 -3.66
CA LEU A 109 10.90 -7.36 -4.83
C LEU A 109 12.11 -8.29 -4.96
N LEU A 110 12.87 -8.49 -3.87
CA LEU A 110 13.98 -9.43 -3.85
C LEU A 110 13.53 -10.88 -4.12
N THR A 111 12.39 -11.27 -3.57
CA THR A 111 11.85 -12.62 -3.81
C THR A 111 11.43 -12.80 -5.27
N SER A 112 10.90 -11.77 -5.92
CA SER A 112 10.47 -11.84 -7.32
C SER A 112 11.64 -12.08 -8.30
N THR A 113 12.88 -11.69 -7.94
CA THR A 113 14.06 -11.95 -8.78
C THR A 113 14.41 -13.45 -8.91
N PHE A 114 13.90 -14.30 -8.00
CA PHE A 114 14.05 -15.75 -8.12
C PHE A 114 13.09 -16.38 -9.14
N PHE A 115 12.02 -15.67 -9.51
CA PHE A 115 11.00 -16.18 -10.41
C PHE A 115 11.10 -15.57 -11.81
N VAL A 116 11.62 -14.34 -11.91
CA VAL A 116 11.62 -13.57 -13.16
C VAL A 116 12.85 -12.67 -13.23
N ASP A 117 13.41 -12.56 -14.42
CA ASP A 117 14.47 -11.58 -14.71
C ASP A 117 13.88 -10.18 -14.73
N LEU A 118 14.20 -9.38 -13.71
CA LEU A 118 13.73 -8.01 -13.57
C LEU A 118 14.72 -7.04 -14.21
N ASN A 119 14.25 -6.28 -15.18
CA ASN A 119 14.98 -5.15 -15.74
C ASN A 119 14.31 -3.84 -15.28
N ILE A 120 14.76 -3.31 -14.15
CA ILE A 120 14.19 -2.09 -13.57
C ILE A 120 14.84 -0.89 -14.23
N ARG A 121 14.07 -0.12 -15.02
CA ARG A 121 14.56 1.04 -15.77
C ARG A 121 14.91 2.22 -14.86
N HIS A 122 14.10 2.49 -13.85
CA HIS A 122 14.24 3.64 -12.96
C HIS A 122 14.27 3.24 -11.48
N PRO A 123 15.37 2.62 -10.96
CA PRO A 123 15.41 2.10 -9.59
C PRO A 123 15.26 3.20 -8.52
N ILE A 124 15.78 4.39 -8.75
CA ILE A 124 15.65 5.51 -7.81
C ILE A 124 14.18 5.94 -7.69
N TRP A 125 13.47 6.06 -8.82
CA TRP A 125 12.05 6.37 -8.83
C TRP A 125 11.20 5.27 -8.21
N MET A 126 11.56 4.02 -8.43
CA MET A 126 10.90 2.87 -7.80
C MET A 126 10.95 2.97 -6.27
N PHE A 127 12.13 3.20 -5.67
CA PHE A 127 12.26 3.34 -4.22
C PHE A 127 11.56 4.60 -3.70
N PHE A 128 11.66 5.71 -4.43
CA PHE A 128 10.94 6.94 -4.07
C PHE A 128 9.43 6.73 -4.03
N LEU A 129 8.85 6.12 -5.08
CA LEU A 129 7.43 5.83 -5.16
C LEU A 129 7.00 4.82 -4.09
N LEU A 130 7.79 3.80 -3.83
CA LEU A 130 7.52 2.82 -2.78
C LEU A 130 7.39 3.51 -1.40
N ILE A 131 8.31 4.42 -1.07
CA ILE A 131 8.30 5.18 0.18
C ILE A 131 7.11 6.15 0.20
N LEU A 132 6.91 6.92 -0.87
CA LEU A 132 5.83 7.91 -0.97
C LEU A 132 4.46 7.26 -0.81
N ILE A 133 4.20 6.17 -1.50
CA ILE A 133 2.96 5.41 -1.43
C ILE A 133 2.77 4.81 -0.03
N SER A 134 3.82 4.22 0.54
CA SER A 134 3.77 3.66 1.90
C SER A 134 3.43 4.71 2.95
N ILE A 135 4.01 5.90 2.87
CA ILE A 135 3.69 7.02 3.78
C ILE A 135 2.24 7.46 3.59
N THR A 136 1.82 7.68 2.35
CA THR A 136 0.46 8.14 2.03
C THR A 136 -0.60 7.19 2.55
N PHE A 137 -0.42 5.88 2.35
CA PHE A 137 -1.38 4.88 2.82
C PHE A 137 -1.24 4.56 4.32
N SER A 138 -0.09 4.80 4.92
CA SER A 138 0.03 4.78 6.39
C SER A 138 -0.69 5.96 7.04
N LEU A 139 -0.66 7.17 6.44
CA LEU A 139 -1.47 8.31 6.88
C LEU A 139 -2.97 7.98 6.79
N PHE A 140 -3.40 7.39 5.68
CA PHE A 140 -4.78 6.95 5.53
C PHE A 140 -5.16 5.88 6.57
N GLY A 141 -4.31 4.90 6.79
CA GLY A 141 -4.48 3.89 7.84
C GLY A 141 -4.56 4.50 9.23
N PHE A 142 -3.75 5.53 9.53
CA PHE A 142 -3.79 6.25 10.79
C PHE A 142 -5.17 6.91 11.03
N ILE A 143 -5.75 7.54 9.99
CA ILE A 143 -7.10 8.10 10.04
C ILE A 143 -8.14 7.00 10.34
N ILE A 144 -8.04 5.86 9.66
CA ILE A 144 -8.92 4.71 9.89
C ILE A 144 -8.83 4.23 11.34
N GLY A 145 -7.61 4.12 11.89
CA GLY A 145 -7.40 3.68 13.26
C GLY A 145 -8.01 4.62 14.30
N ILE A 146 -7.98 5.93 14.05
CA ILE A 146 -8.67 6.91 14.90
C ILE A 146 -10.20 6.75 14.78
N TRP A 147 -10.70 6.57 13.57
CA TRP A 147 -12.14 6.44 13.29
C TRP A 147 -12.75 5.14 13.82
N ALA A 148 -12.00 4.05 13.81
CA ALA A 148 -12.47 2.73 14.22
C ALA A 148 -12.82 2.69 15.74
N ASN A 149 -13.90 1.98 16.07
CA ASN A 149 -14.32 1.74 17.45
C ASN A 149 -14.07 0.28 17.87
N ASP A 150 -13.80 -0.61 16.92
CA ASP A 150 -13.57 -2.04 17.16
C ASP A 150 -12.54 -2.61 16.16
N PHE A 151 -11.98 -3.78 16.50
CA PHE A 151 -10.98 -4.46 15.67
C PHE A 151 -11.53 -4.90 14.31
N GLN A 152 -12.84 -5.15 14.20
CA GLN A 152 -13.43 -5.57 12.92
C GLN A 152 -13.37 -4.43 11.91
N LYS A 153 -13.66 -3.19 12.30
CA LYS A 153 -13.61 -2.01 11.43
C LYS A 153 -12.21 -1.74 10.87
N ILE A 154 -11.16 -2.05 11.61
CA ILE A 154 -9.78 -1.90 11.13
C ILE A 154 -9.51 -2.85 9.95
N GLN A 155 -10.02 -4.08 10.02
CA GLN A 155 -9.83 -5.09 8.97
C GLN A 155 -10.77 -4.90 7.77
N LEU A 156 -11.92 -4.28 8.00
CA LEU A 156 -12.96 -4.12 7.01
C LEU A 156 -12.48 -3.31 5.80
N ILE A 157 -11.82 -2.16 6.04
CA ILE A 157 -11.38 -1.26 4.97
C ILE A 157 -10.28 -1.89 4.10
N PRO A 158 -9.17 -2.45 4.64
CA PRO A 158 -8.19 -3.14 3.81
C PRO A 158 -8.78 -4.29 3.00
N THR A 159 -9.62 -5.11 3.62
CA THR A 159 -10.12 -6.34 2.99
C THR A 159 -11.24 -6.07 1.97
N PHE A 160 -12.22 -5.23 2.30
CA PHE A 160 -13.40 -5.04 1.47
C PHE A 160 -13.35 -3.84 0.54
N ILE A 161 -12.44 -2.91 0.76
CA ILE A 161 -12.30 -1.72 -0.07
C ILE A 161 -10.96 -1.75 -0.82
N ILE A 162 -9.84 -1.79 -0.11
CA ILE A 162 -8.53 -1.65 -0.74
C ILE A 162 -8.20 -2.84 -1.62
N THR A 163 -8.43 -4.07 -1.14
CA THR A 163 -8.14 -5.26 -1.94
C THR A 163 -8.93 -5.28 -3.26
N PRO A 164 -10.26 -5.13 -3.30
CA PRO A 164 -10.99 -5.06 -4.56
C PRO A 164 -10.57 -3.90 -5.45
N LEU A 165 -10.33 -2.70 -4.88
CA LEU A 165 -9.85 -1.56 -5.64
C LEU A 165 -8.45 -1.80 -6.23
N THR A 166 -7.58 -2.54 -5.54
CA THR A 166 -6.25 -2.88 -6.05
C THR A 166 -6.34 -3.90 -7.19
N PHE A 167 -7.24 -4.86 -7.10
CA PHE A 167 -7.52 -5.77 -8.21
C PHE A 167 -8.06 -5.00 -9.42
N LEU A 168 -9.05 -4.13 -9.23
CA LEU A 168 -9.61 -3.28 -10.29
C LEU A 168 -8.61 -2.20 -10.75
N GLY A 169 -7.58 -1.95 -9.97
CA GLY A 169 -6.49 -1.01 -10.27
C GLY A 169 -5.47 -1.49 -11.29
N GLY A 170 -5.69 -2.65 -11.93
CA GLY A 170 -4.78 -3.17 -12.94
C GLY A 170 -3.55 -3.89 -12.37
N SER A 171 -3.67 -4.53 -11.19
CA SER A 171 -2.55 -5.28 -10.60
C SER A 171 -2.12 -6.47 -11.48
N PHE A 172 -3.05 -7.10 -12.19
CA PHE A 172 -2.85 -8.34 -12.93
C PHE A 172 -3.07 -8.20 -14.44
N TYR A 173 -3.49 -7.03 -14.92
CA TYR A 173 -3.82 -6.74 -16.31
C TYR A 173 -3.59 -5.26 -16.60
N SER A 174 -3.47 -4.88 -17.88
CA SER A 174 -3.51 -3.48 -18.29
C SER A 174 -4.96 -2.99 -18.34
N ILE A 175 -5.20 -1.73 -17.96
CA ILE A 175 -6.53 -1.11 -17.99
C ILE A 175 -7.14 -1.18 -19.39
N ASP A 176 -6.32 -1.10 -20.45
CA ASP A 176 -6.77 -1.16 -21.84
C ASP A 176 -7.36 -2.52 -22.23
N MET A 177 -7.09 -3.58 -21.47
CA MET A 177 -7.67 -4.91 -21.69
C MET A 177 -9.12 -5.02 -21.19
N LEU A 178 -9.60 -4.03 -20.42
CA LEU A 178 -10.98 -4.03 -19.92
C LEU A 178 -11.97 -3.51 -20.97
N PRO A 179 -13.25 -3.95 -20.91
CA PRO A 179 -14.33 -3.29 -21.64
C PRO A 179 -14.45 -1.80 -21.25
N GLU A 180 -14.85 -0.94 -22.21
CA GLU A 180 -14.88 0.52 -22.04
C GLU A 180 -15.56 1.02 -20.76
N ILE A 181 -16.64 0.36 -20.33
CA ILE A 181 -17.36 0.72 -19.10
C ILE A 181 -16.46 0.53 -17.88
N TRP A 182 -15.73 -0.57 -17.80
CA TRP A 182 -14.84 -0.88 -16.70
C TRP A 182 -13.57 -0.02 -16.73
N GLN A 183 -13.06 0.35 -17.91
CA GLN A 183 -11.98 1.32 -18.03
C GLN A 183 -12.37 2.65 -17.38
N LYS A 184 -13.56 3.18 -17.73
CA LYS A 184 -14.06 4.44 -17.16
C LYS A 184 -14.21 4.36 -15.64
N ILE A 185 -14.73 3.24 -15.12
CA ILE A 185 -14.86 3.02 -13.67
C ILE A 185 -13.46 2.96 -13.02
N SER A 186 -12.52 2.29 -13.65
CA SER A 186 -11.14 2.17 -13.15
C SER A 186 -10.46 3.53 -13.00
N TYR A 187 -10.68 4.47 -13.90
CA TYR A 187 -10.11 5.82 -13.79
C TYR A 187 -10.63 6.64 -12.60
N PHE A 188 -11.75 6.28 -11.99
CA PHE A 188 -12.20 6.84 -10.70
C PHE A 188 -11.49 6.20 -9.49
N ASN A 189 -10.80 5.11 -9.70
CA ASN A 189 -10.07 4.41 -8.66
C ASN A 189 -8.68 5.04 -8.45
N PRO A 190 -8.39 5.66 -7.30
CA PRO A 190 -7.09 6.28 -7.08
C PRO A 190 -5.93 5.27 -7.11
N ILE A 191 -6.19 3.98 -6.86
CA ILE A 191 -5.15 2.94 -6.82
C ILE A 191 -4.59 2.66 -8.22
N VAL A 192 -5.36 2.87 -9.30
CA VAL A 192 -4.87 2.75 -10.68
C VAL A 192 -3.63 3.64 -10.90
N TYR A 193 -3.70 4.89 -10.43
CA TYR A 193 -2.61 5.87 -10.59
C TYR A 193 -1.34 5.44 -9.82
N LEU A 194 -1.51 4.82 -8.66
CA LEU A 194 -0.41 4.31 -7.85
C LEU A 194 0.30 3.14 -8.53
N ILE A 195 -0.48 2.17 -9.01
CA ILE A 195 0.04 0.98 -9.70
C ILE A 195 0.68 1.39 -11.02
N SER A 196 0.04 2.29 -11.78
CA SER A 196 0.55 2.82 -13.04
C SER A 196 1.89 3.54 -12.85
N ALA A 197 1.99 4.45 -11.86
CA ALA A 197 3.26 5.13 -11.56
C ALA A 197 4.35 4.14 -11.14
N PHE A 198 4.01 3.18 -10.29
CA PHE A 198 4.98 2.19 -9.82
C PHE A 198 5.44 1.27 -10.96
N ARG A 199 4.53 0.84 -11.84
CA ARG A 199 4.83 0.06 -13.04
C ARG A 199 5.73 0.83 -14.02
N TRP A 200 5.47 2.12 -14.21
CA TRP A 200 6.32 2.98 -15.03
C TRP A 200 7.79 2.95 -14.57
N SER A 201 8.03 2.92 -13.29
CA SER A 201 9.41 2.86 -12.77
C SER A 201 10.16 1.57 -13.12
N PHE A 202 9.42 0.50 -13.45
CA PHE A 202 10.00 -0.77 -13.89
C PHE A 202 10.23 -0.79 -15.41
N TYR A 203 9.23 -0.41 -16.20
CA TYR A 203 9.19 -0.74 -17.65
C TYR A 203 9.07 0.46 -18.55
N GLU A 204 9.01 1.69 -18.04
CA GLU A 204 8.70 2.93 -18.80
C GLU A 204 7.30 2.93 -19.45
N HIS A 205 6.57 1.83 -19.37
CA HIS A 205 5.19 1.71 -19.81
C HIS A 205 4.23 1.88 -18.64
N SER A 206 3.15 2.62 -18.87
CA SER A 206 2.12 2.85 -17.88
C SER A 206 0.79 3.17 -18.54
N ASP A 207 -0.30 2.65 -18.00
CA ASP A 207 -1.67 2.93 -18.48
C ASP A 207 -2.02 4.42 -18.35
N ILE A 208 -1.37 5.15 -17.42
CA ILE A 208 -1.64 6.56 -17.15
C ILE A 208 -0.31 7.32 -17.06
N SER A 209 -0.30 8.56 -17.57
CA SER A 209 0.86 9.44 -17.49
C SER A 209 1.39 9.56 -16.06
N ILE A 210 2.71 9.46 -15.90
CA ILE A 210 3.41 9.56 -14.61
C ILE A 210 3.12 10.89 -13.89
N VAL A 211 2.94 11.99 -14.63
CA VAL A 211 2.63 13.30 -14.07
C VAL A 211 1.26 13.31 -13.39
N ILE A 212 0.23 12.75 -14.05
CA ILE A 212 -1.12 12.64 -13.50
C ILE A 212 -1.09 11.72 -12.27
N SER A 213 -0.39 10.60 -12.36
CA SER A 213 -0.25 9.65 -11.26
C SER A 213 0.42 10.28 -10.03
N LEU A 214 1.53 10.97 -10.20
CA LEU A 214 2.21 11.69 -9.12
C LEU A 214 1.33 12.78 -8.50
N THR A 215 0.63 13.55 -9.34
CA THR A 215 -0.29 14.59 -8.86
C THR A 215 -1.41 13.99 -8.00
N THR A 216 -1.95 12.85 -8.40
CA THR A 216 -2.97 12.12 -7.65
C THR A 216 -2.42 11.61 -6.30
N ILE A 217 -1.22 11.03 -6.29
CA ILE A 217 -0.58 10.54 -5.07
C ILE A 217 -0.35 11.68 -4.08
N VAL A 218 0.27 12.78 -4.55
CA VAL A 218 0.55 13.96 -3.72
C VAL A 218 -0.74 14.63 -3.26
N GLY A 219 -1.74 14.73 -4.12
CA GLY A 219 -3.07 15.25 -3.76
C GLY A 219 -3.72 14.43 -2.64
N PHE A 220 -3.68 13.09 -2.73
CA PHE A 220 -4.20 12.22 -1.69
C PHE A 220 -3.39 12.31 -0.38
N LEU A 221 -2.07 12.44 -0.46
CA LEU A 221 -1.20 12.69 0.70
C LEU A 221 -1.59 14.00 1.41
N ILE A 222 -1.76 15.09 0.68
CA ILE A 222 -2.17 16.40 1.23
C ILE A 222 -3.56 16.29 1.86
N LEU A 223 -4.48 15.58 1.23
CA LEU A 223 -5.82 15.34 1.76
C LEU A 223 -5.74 14.59 3.11
N CYS A 224 -4.94 13.54 3.22
CA CYS A 224 -4.74 12.81 4.47
C CYS A 224 -4.13 13.69 5.56
N LEU A 225 -3.11 14.49 5.24
CA LEU A 225 -2.48 15.41 6.21
C LEU A 225 -3.49 16.47 6.69
N THR A 226 -4.28 17.02 5.79
CA THR A 226 -5.32 17.99 6.11
C THR A 226 -6.40 17.38 7.00
N ALA A 227 -6.84 16.16 6.70
CA ALA A 227 -7.80 15.43 7.53
C ALA A 227 -7.25 15.19 8.95
N ILE A 228 -5.99 14.75 9.08
CA ILE A 228 -5.34 14.54 10.37
C ILE A 228 -5.24 15.85 11.16
N TYR A 229 -4.86 16.95 10.50
CA TYR A 229 -4.83 18.27 11.15
C TYR A 229 -6.19 18.65 11.75
N PHE A 230 -7.29 18.48 10.99
CA PHE A 230 -8.65 18.76 11.50
C PHE A 230 -9.07 17.79 12.60
N ILE A 231 -8.72 16.51 12.53
CA ILE A 231 -9.00 15.52 13.57
C ILE A 231 -8.39 15.97 14.90
N PHE A 232 -7.13 16.36 14.92
CA PHE A 232 -6.48 16.83 16.13
C PHE A 232 -6.99 18.19 16.60
N LYS A 233 -7.26 19.14 15.68
CA LYS A 233 -7.81 20.46 16.01
C LYS A 233 -9.18 20.39 16.64
N LEU A 234 -10.03 19.49 16.15
CA LEU A 234 -11.40 19.29 16.65
C LEU A 234 -11.46 18.30 17.83
N GLY A 235 -10.37 17.57 18.13
CA GLY A 235 -10.37 16.52 19.14
C GLY A 235 -11.26 15.32 18.78
N TYR A 236 -11.56 15.13 17.48
CA TYR A 236 -12.52 14.12 17.02
C TYR A 236 -12.04 12.70 17.32
N LYS A 237 -12.82 11.96 18.13
CA LYS A 237 -12.56 10.54 18.49
C LYS A 237 -11.16 10.23 19.07
N ILE A 238 -10.38 11.23 19.43
CA ILE A 238 -9.10 11.07 20.11
C ILE A 238 -9.33 11.10 21.63
N LYS A 239 -10.29 11.93 22.07
CA LYS A 239 -10.80 11.93 23.45
C LYS A 239 -12.11 11.16 23.47
N VAL A 240 -12.12 10.03 24.14
CA VAL A 240 -13.34 9.26 24.43
C VAL A 240 -13.91 9.76 25.75
#